data_e717df0e8a0eebbdbe6931af068ddcca
#
_entry.id   e717df0e8a0eebbdbe6931af068ddcca
#
_cell.length_a   1.000
_cell.length_b   1.000
_cell.length_c   1.000
_cell.angle_alpha   90.00
_cell.angle_beta   90.00
_cell.angle_gamma   90.00
#
_symmetry.space_group_name_H-M   'P 1'
#
loop_
_entity.id
_entity.type
_entity.pdbx_description
1 polymer ?
#
loop_
_entity_poly.entity_id
_entity_poly.type
_entity_poly.pdbx_seq_one_letter_code
_entity_poly.pdbx_strand_id
1 'polypeptide(L)'
;PPSLTLITVRSNRTGSGGHTALMINADQRVIFDPAGSFHHPKIRREGDVLIGIDPAFYNGYKSMHARPTYNVVTQTVTVPASVAAKALSLAMARGSVGQARCAQSTSSILRQLPGFEGISSTFFPNALMNSFEAVTGAPKEILYEGFTPSRITANMTVQPNG
;
A
#
# COMPACT_ATOMS: atom_id res chain seq x y z
N PRO A 1 5.05 9.52 14.81
CA PRO A 1 6.35 9.40 14.19
C PRO A 1 6.21 9.18 12.68
N PRO A 2 7.20 9.62 11.89
CA PRO A 2 7.21 9.36 10.45
C PRO A 2 7.16 7.86 10.15
N SER A 3 6.38 7.48 9.15
CA SER A 3 6.18 6.07 8.82
C SER A 3 5.82 5.88 7.35
N LEU A 4 6.01 4.65 6.88
CA LEU A 4 5.53 4.16 5.59
C LEU A 4 4.62 2.97 5.84
N THR A 5 3.47 2.95 5.18
CA THR A 5 2.54 1.82 5.24
C THR A 5 2.29 1.31 3.83
N LEU A 6 2.74 0.11 3.54
CA LEU A 6 2.39 -0.56 2.28
C LEU A 6 0.98 -1.13 2.40
N ILE A 7 0.15 -0.84 1.41
CA ILE A 7 -1.25 -1.27 1.35
C ILE A 7 -1.39 -2.21 0.14
N THR A 8 -1.84 -3.44 0.39
CA THR A 8 -2.04 -4.44 -0.65
C THR A 8 -3.48 -4.92 -0.62
N VAL A 9 -4.18 -4.81 -1.73
CA VAL A 9 -5.55 -5.32 -1.90
C VAL A 9 -5.48 -6.68 -2.58
N ARG A 10 -6.08 -7.71 -1.97
CA ARG A 10 -6.01 -9.08 -2.46
C ARG A 10 -7.39 -9.68 -2.62
N SER A 11 -7.54 -10.60 -3.59
CA SER A 11 -8.75 -11.39 -3.75
C SER A 11 -8.97 -12.33 -2.56
N ASN A 12 -10.15 -12.33 -1.98
CA ASN A 12 -10.53 -13.28 -0.93
C ASN A 12 -10.64 -14.71 -1.46
N ARG A 13 -10.92 -14.87 -2.75
CA ARG A 13 -11.12 -16.18 -3.37
C ARG A 13 -9.79 -16.84 -3.75
N THR A 14 -8.86 -16.10 -4.33
CA THR A 14 -7.64 -16.66 -4.91
C THR A 14 -6.38 -16.25 -4.16
N GLY A 15 -6.44 -15.20 -3.31
CA GLY A 15 -5.27 -14.61 -2.67
C GLY A 15 -4.42 -13.74 -3.61
N SER A 16 -4.78 -13.63 -4.90
CA SER A 16 -4.01 -12.82 -5.84
C SER A 16 -4.10 -11.34 -5.52
N GLY A 17 -2.99 -10.62 -5.74
CA GLY A 17 -2.92 -9.17 -5.54
C GLY A 17 -3.60 -8.41 -6.67
N GLY A 18 -4.48 -7.47 -6.30
CA GLY A 18 -5.21 -6.63 -7.24
C GLY A 18 -4.76 -5.17 -7.26
N HIS A 19 -4.15 -4.68 -6.18
CA HIS A 19 -3.75 -3.28 -6.07
C HIS A 19 -2.66 -3.09 -5.03
N THR A 20 -1.83 -2.07 -5.25
CA THR A 20 -0.80 -1.60 -4.31
C THR A 20 -0.93 -0.11 -4.13
N ALA A 21 -0.83 0.37 -2.89
CA ALA A 21 -0.71 1.77 -2.54
C ALA A 21 0.29 1.94 -1.40
N LEU A 22 0.74 3.17 -1.18
CA LEU A 22 1.69 3.50 -0.13
C LEU A 22 1.22 4.73 0.64
N MET A 23 0.89 4.56 1.91
CA MET A 23 0.66 5.70 2.79
C MET A 23 2.00 6.20 3.32
N ILE A 24 2.22 7.50 3.19
CA ILE A 24 3.42 8.18 3.64
C ILE A 24 3.01 9.17 4.74
N ASN A 25 3.48 8.93 5.95
CA ASN A 25 3.29 9.83 7.08
C ASN A 25 4.57 10.65 7.26
N ALA A 26 4.61 11.80 6.60
CA ALA A 26 5.67 12.80 6.68
C ALA A 26 5.11 14.06 7.35
N ASP A 27 5.52 15.25 6.95
CA ASP A 27 4.88 16.52 7.41
C ASP A 27 3.41 16.56 7.00
N GLN A 28 3.08 15.97 5.87
CA GLN A 28 1.72 15.67 5.46
C GLN A 28 1.53 14.16 5.42
N ARG A 29 0.32 13.69 5.71
CA ARG A 29 -0.04 12.30 5.49
C ARG A 29 -0.74 12.19 4.15
N VAL A 30 -0.18 11.38 3.26
CA VAL A 30 -0.69 11.16 1.91
C VAL A 30 -0.80 9.67 1.63
N ILE A 31 -1.64 9.30 0.65
CA ILE A 31 -1.62 7.96 0.07
C ILE A 31 -1.22 8.10 -1.40
N PHE A 32 -0.09 7.51 -1.76
CA PHE A 32 0.28 7.29 -3.15
C PHE A 32 -0.52 6.08 -3.65
N ASP A 33 -1.50 6.36 -4.52
CA ASP A 33 -2.52 5.41 -4.99
C ASP A 33 -2.45 5.30 -6.53
N PRO A 34 -1.38 4.69 -7.07
CA PRO A 34 -1.14 4.67 -8.52
C PRO A 34 -2.24 3.90 -9.24
N ALA A 35 -2.81 4.52 -10.26
CA ALA A 35 -3.94 4.01 -11.03
C ALA A 35 -5.18 3.68 -10.20
N GLY A 36 -5.30 4.26 -9.00
CA GLY A 36 -6.42 4.03 -8.09
C GLY A 36 -7.67 4.83 -8.47
N SER A 37 -8.79 4.39 -7.94
CA SER A 37 -10.12 4.97 -8.23
C SER A 37 -10.77 5.64 -7.01
N PHE A 38 -10.08 5.72 -5.87
CA PHE A 38 -10.66 6.36 -4.69
C PHE A 38 -10.86 7.85 -4.92
N HIS A 39 -12.09 8.32 -4.68
CA HIS A 39 -12.46 9.74 -4.75
C HIS A 39 -13.29 10.12 -3.54
N HIS A 40 -13.01 11.32 -3.00
CA HIS A 40 -13.81 11.92 -1.95
C HIS A 40 -13.77 13.45 -2.13
N PRO A 41 -14.90 14.17 -1.98
CA PRO A 41 -14.95 15.63 -2.20
C PRO A 41 -13.98 16.43 -1.34
N LYS A 42 -13.64 15.93 -0.15
CA LYS A 42 -12.74 16.59 0.81
C LYS A 42 -11.27 16.16 0.67
N ILE A 43 -10.96 15.23 -0.22
CA ILE A 43 -9.60 14.75 -0.45
C ILE A 43 -9.12 15.23 -1.81
N ARG A 44 -8.09 16.07 -1.79
CA ARG A 44 -7.43 16.53 -3.00
C ARG A 44 -6.53 15.42 -3.56
N ARG A 45 -6.60 15.23 -4.87
CA ARG A 45 -5.74 14.30 -5.59
C ARG A 45 -4.83 15.09 -6.53
N GLU A 46 -3.52 14.89 -6.42
CA GLU A 46 -2.52 15.44 -7.34
C GLU A 46 -1.75 14.28 -7.97
N GLY A 47 -1.85 14.12 -9.30
CA GLY A 47 -1.37 12.91 -9.94
C GLY A 47 -2.05 11.69 -9.33
N ASP A 48 -1.25 10.78 -8.78
CA ASP A 48 -1.75 9.60 -8.06
C ASP A 48 -1.64 9.74 -6.54
N VAL A 49 -1.49 10.96 -6.00
CA VAL A 49 -1.34 11.20 -4.57
C VAL A 49 -2.62 11.81 -3.99
N LEU A 50 -3.19 11.12 -3.01
CA LEU A 50 -4.29 11.60 -2.18
C LEU A 50 -3.74 12.38 -0.99
N ILE A 51 -4.11 13.65 -0.84
CA ILE A 51 -3.50 14.58 0.12
C ILE A 51 -4.42 14.83 1.30
N GLY A 52 -3.84 14.92 2.50
CA GLY A 52 -4.57 15.24 3.72
C GLY A 52 -5.32 14.05 4.30
N ILE A 53 -4.67 12.92 4.42
CA ILE A 53 -5.26 11.69 4.94
C ILE A 53 -5.23 11.69 6.46
N ASP A 54 -6.36 12.02 7.08
CA ASP A 54 -6.54 11.82 8.52
C ASP A 54 -6.95 10.37 8.84
N PRO A 55 -7.05 9.98 10.14
CA PRO A 55 -7.44 8.62 10.49
C PRO A 55 -8.80 8.19 9.93
N ALA A 56 -9.76 9.09 9.87
CA ALA A 56 -11.10 8.79 9.33
C ALA A 56 -11.04 8.51 7.83
N PHE A 57 -10.29 9.31 7.08
CA PHE A 57 -10.10 9.10 5.64
C PHE A 57 -9.27 7.85 5.35
N TYR A 58 -8.28 7.54 6.18
CA TYR A 58 -7.53 6.31 6.04
C TYR A 58 -8.43 5.08 6.24
N ASN A 59 -9.26 5.09 7.26
CA ASN A 59 -10.24 4.03 7.49
C ASN A 59 -11.23 3.92 6.32
N GLY A 60 -11.70 5.04 5.80
CA GLY A 60 -12.56 5.08 4.61
C GLY A 60 -11.89 4.50 3.37
N TYR A 61 -10.62 4.82 3.17
CA TYR A 61 -9.83 4.24 2.07
C TYR A 61 -9.74 2.71 2.18
N LYS A 62 -9.40 2.20 3.36
CA LYS A 62 -9.33 0.76 3.59
C LYS A 62 -10.70 0.08 3.40
N SER A 63 -11.76 0.64 3.97
CA SER A 63 -13.12 0.13 3.84
C SER A 63 -13.61 0.10 2.39
N MET A 64 -13.27 1.11 1.61
CA MET A 64 -13.65 1.17 0.19
C MET A 64 -13.02 0.00 -0.59
N HIS A 65 -11.82 -0.46 -0.20
CA HIS A 65 -11.11 -1.55 -0.85
C HIS A 65 -11.41 -2.93 -0.23
N ALA A 66 -11.71 -2.99 1.08
CA ALA A 66 -12.13 -4.22 1.74
C ALA A 66 -13.60 -4.49 1.45
N ARG A 67 -13.88 -5.55 0.71
CA ARG A 67 -15.21 -5.95 0.24
C ARG A 67 -15.38 -7.46 0.41
N PRO A 68 -16.59 -8.02 0.19
CA PRO A 68 -16.75 -9.47 0.25
C PRO A 68 -15.78 -10.24 -0.67
N THR A 69 -15.32 -9.60 -1.76
CA THR A 69 -14.41 -10.19 -2.74
C THR A 69 -12.94 -9.84 -2.51
N TYR A 70 -12.64 -8.84 -1.67
CA TYR A 70 -11.27 -8.36 -1.44
C TYR A 70 -10.99 -8.12 0.03
N ASN A 71 -9.73 -8.36 0.43
CA ASN A 71 -9.19 -7.94 1.72
C ASN A 71 -8.06 -6.91 1.53
N VAL A 72 -7.77 -6.16 2.59
CA VAL A 72 -6.71 -5.14 2.58
C VAL A 72 -5.64 -5.53 3.59
N VAL A 73 -4.41 -5.66 3.10
CA VAL A 73 -3.23 -5.95 3.93
C VAL A 73 -2.45 -4.66 4.11
N THR A 74 -2.12 -4.33 5.34
CA THR A 74 -1.26 -3.19 5.67
C THR A 74 -0.01 -3.64 6.41
N GLN A 75 1.12 -3.01 6.08
CA GLN A 75 2.42 -3.27 6.70
C GLN A 75 3.06 -1.91 6.97
N THR A 76 3.26 -1.58 8.25
CA THR A 76 3.74 -0.26 8.67
C THR A 76 5.13 -0.36 9.28
N VAL A 77 6.01 0.54 8.86
CA VAL A 77 7.36 0.68 9.41
C VAL A 77 7.61 2.14 9.76
N THR A 78 8.16 2.40 10.95
CA THR A 78 8.65 3.71 11.32
C THR A 78 9.96 3.97 10.60
N VAL A 79 10.12 5.19 10.07
CA VAL A 79 11.31 5.59 9.33
C VAL A 79 11.83 6.95 9.83
N PRO A 80 13.09 7.30 9.56
CA PRO A 80 13.56 8.66 9.80
C PRO A 80 12.74 9.68 9.01
N ALA A 81 12.59 10.89 9.56
CA ALA A 81 11.84 11.97 8.92
C ALA A 81 12.34 12.27 7.50
N SER A 82 13.65 12.20 7.29
CA SER A 82 14.27 12.41 5.97
C SER A 82 13.85 11.36 4.94
N VAL A 83 13.67 10.12 5.37
CA VAL A 83 13.20 9.03 4.50
C VAL A 83 11.74 9.24 4.11
N ALA A 84 10.89 9.58 5.08
CA ALA A 84 9.48 9.89 4.79
C ALA A 84 9.35 11.10 3.86
N ALA A 85 10.14 12.15 4.08
CA ALA A 85 10.15 13.32 3.21
C ALA A 85 10.59 12.99 1.79
N LYS A 86 11.60 12.14 1.63
CA LYS A 86 12.05 11.69 0.31
C LYS A 86 10.98 10.87 -0.39
N ALA A 87 10.31 9.97 0.33
CA ALA A 87 9.20 9.19 -0.22
C ALA A 87 8.06 10.09 -0.72
N LEU A 88 7.69 11.11 0.06
CA LEU A 88 6.68 12.09 -0.33
C LEU A 88 7.09 12.83 -1.61
N SER A 89 8.32 13.31 -1.67
CA SER A 89 8.85 14.02 -2.84
C SER A 89 8.82 13.15 -4.10
N LEU A 90 9.25 11.90 -3.99
CA LEU A 90 9.24 10.95 -5.11
C LEU A 90 7.82 10.62 -5.58
N ALA A 91 6.89 10.44 -4.64
CA ALA A 91 5.49 10.17 -4.98
C ALA A 91 4.84 11.35 -5.70
N MET A 92 5.08 12.58 -5.21
CA MET A 92 4.55 13.80 -5.84
C MET A 92 5.15 14.02 -7.25
N ALA A 93 6.42 13.68 -7.45
CA ALA A 93 7.10 13.85 -8.73
C ALA A 93 6.75 12.78 -9.76
N ARG A 94 6.24 11.63 -9.30
CA ARG A 94 5.96 10.49 -10.20
C ARG A 94 4.87 10.80 -11.23
N GLY A 95 3.86 11.59 -10.86
CA GLY A 95 2.69 11.81 -11.69
C GLY A 95 1.80 10.57 -11.83
N SER A 96 0.80 10.67 -12.69
CA SER A 96 -0.13 9.57 -12.92
C SER A 96 0.51 8.45 -13.75
N VAL A 97 0.15 7.21 -13.44
CA VAL A 97 0.59 6.03 -14.17
C VAL A 97 -0.60 5.23 -14.70
N GLY A 98 -0.36 4.43 -15.73
CA GLY A 98 -1.39 3.57 -16.30
C GLY A 98 -1.75 2.39 -15.39
N GLN A 99 -2.85 1.73 -15.71
CA GLN A 99 -3.29 0.51 -15.03
C GLN A 99 -2.21 -0.57 -15.08
N ALA A 100 -2.23 -1.48 -14.11
CA ALA A 100 -1.26 -2.56 -13.91
C ALA A 100 0.15 -2.09 -13.50
N ARG A 101 0.36 -0.79 -13.26
CA ARG A 101 1.67 -0.26 -12.83
C ARG A 101 1.72 0.11 -11.35
N CYS A 102 0.72 -0.23 -10.56
CA CYS A 102 0.67 0.16 -9.15
C CYS A 102 1.85 -0.40 -8.34
N ALA A 103 2.14 -1.68 -8.44
CA ALA A 103 3.26 -2.30 -7.73
C ALA A 103 4.61 -1.87 -8.31
N GLN A 104 4.72 -1.74 -9.63
CA GLN A 104 5.95 -1.29 -10.28
C GLN A 104 6.30 0.14 -9.85
N SER A 105 5.34 1.05 -9.85
CA SER A 105 5.55 2.44 -9.44
C SER A 105 5.92 2.54 -7.96
N THR A 106 5.22 1.80 -7.10
CA THR A 106 5.47 1.81 -5.65
C THR A 106 6.82 1.19 -5.33
N SER A 107 7.18 0.05 -5.93
CA SER A 107 8.49 -0.55 -5.73
C SER A 107 9.61 0.36 -6.22
N SER A 108 9.43 1.06 -7.32
CA SER A 108 10.39 2.03 -7.83
C SER A 108 10.68 3.16 -6.83
N ILE A 109 9.65 3.69 -6.18
CA ILE A 109 9.82 4.71 -5.13
C ILE A 109 10.56 4.12 -3.94
N LEU A 110 10.12 2.98 -3.43
CA LEU A 110 10.71 2.36 -2.25
C LEU A 110 12.19 2.04 -2.43
N ARG A 111 12.58 1.51 -3.58
CA ARG A 111 13.97 1.16 -3.87
C ARG A 111 14.93 2.35 -3.82
N GLN A 112 14.45 3.57 -3.94
CA GLN A 112 15.26 4.79 -3.89
C GLN A 112 15.45 5.31 -2.46
N LEU A 113 14.79 4.70 -1.47
CA LEU A 113 14.85 5.16 -0.08
C LEU A 113 15.99 4.45 0.67
N PRO A 114 16.74 5.18 1.51
CA PRO A 114 17.76 4.56 2.38
C PRO A 114 17.15 3.46 3.25
N GLY A 115 17.73 2.27 3.21
CA GLY A 115 17.28 1.11 3.96
C GLY A 115 16.28 0.22 3.20
N PHE A 116 15.81 0.66 2.02
CA PHE A 116 14.81 -0.07 1.23
C PHE A 116 15.35 -0.58 -0.10
N GLU A 117 16.67 -0.51 -0.30
CA GLU A 117 17.32 -0.90 -1.56
C GLU A 117 17.11 -2.37 -1.90
N GLY A 118 16.86 -3.20 -0.88
CA GLY A 118 16.59 -4.63 -1.06
C GLY A 118 15.18 -4.95 -1.57
N ILE A 119 14.29 -3.96 -1.68
CA ILE A 119 12.95 -4.17 -2.25
C ILE A 119 13.08 -4.60 -3.71
N SER A 120 12.36 -5.65 -4.09
CA SER A 120 12.34 -6.13 -5.47
C SER A 120 11.48 -5.24 -6.36
N SER A 121 12.00 -4.87 -7.54
CA SER A 121 11.18 -4.23 -8.57
C SER A 121 10.21 -5.26 -9.14
N THR A 122 8.92 -4.98 -9.10
CA THR A 122 7.91 -5.94 -9.51
C THR A 122 6.62 -5.27 -9.95
N PHE A 123 5.91 -5.93 -10.88
CA PHE A 123 4.55 -5.57 -11.28
C PHE A 123 3.49 -6.26 -10.42
N PHE A 124 3.86 -7.16 -9.51
CA PHE A 124 2.93 -8.01 -8.76
C PHE A 124 2.79 -7.53 -7.32
N PRO A 125 1.57 -7.12 -6.89
CA PRO A 125 1.35 -6.63 -5.53
C PRO A 125 1.79 -7.60 -4.43
N ASN A 126 1.53 -8.89 -4.57
CA ASN A 126 1.94 -9.87 -3.55
C ASN A 126 3.46 -10.03 -3.45
N ALA A 127 4.17 -9.97 -4.57
CA ALA A 127 5.63 -10.01 -4.56
C ALA A 127 6.21 -8.80 -3.84
N LEU A 128 5.63 -7.61 -4.05
CA LEU A 128 6.03 -6.40 -3.33
C LEU A 128 5.72 -6.51 -1.83
N MET A 129 4.55 -7.01 -1.48
CA MET A 129 4.15 -7.23 -0.09
C MET A 129 5.15 -8.14 0.64
N ASN A 130 5.55 -9.24 0.02
CA ASN A 130 6.51 -10.19 0.59
C ASN A 130 7.92 -9.59 0.68
N SER A 131 8.35 -8.85 -0.33
CA SER A 131 9.63 -8.14 -0.34
C SER A 131 9.69 -7.08 0.76
N PHE A 132 8.63 -6.34 0.97
CA PHE A 132 8.54 -5.33 2.02
C PHE A 132 8.68 -5.95 3.41
N GLU A 133 8.01 -7.06 3.68
CA GLU A 133 8.17 -7.78 4.95
C GLU A 133 9.59 -8.30 5.14
N ALA A 134 10.18 -8.87 4.11
CA ALA A 134 11.53 -9.39 4.17
C ALA A 134 12.57 -8.29 4.46
N VAL A 135 12.40 -7.10 3.91
CA VAL A 135 13.33 -5.97 4.07
C VAL A 135 13.10 -5.23 5.38
N THR A 136 11.85 -5.01 5.78
CA THR A 136 11.51 -4.14 6.91
C THR A 136 11.15 -4.88 8.18
N GLY A 137 10.77 -6.16 8.09
CA GLY A 137 10.21 -6.91 9.22
C GLY A 137 8.78 -6.51 9.60
N ALA A 138 8.15 -5.59 8.85
CA ALA A 138 6.82 -5.12 9.18
C ALA A 138 5.78 -6.23 9.01
N PRO A 139 5.02 -6.58 10.08
CA PRO A 139 4.03 -7.65 10.00
C PRO A 139 2.82 -7.23 9.16
N LYS A 140 2.16 -8.22 8.59
CA LYS A 140 0.90 -8.01 7.86
C LYS A 140 -0.26 -7.88 8.84
N GLU A 141 -1.07 -6.83 8.67
CA GLU A 141 -2.37 -6.68 9.30
C GLU A 141 -3.43 -6.78 8.21
N ILE A 142 -4.46 -7.60 8.41
CA ILE A 142 -5.43 -7.91 7.36
C ILE A 142 -6.80 -7.44 7.78
N LEU A 143 -7.42 -6.59 6.95
CA LEU A 143 -8.80 -6.14 7.11
C LEU A 143 -9.72 -6.91 6.16
N TYR A 144 -10.73 -7.57 6.74
CA TYR A 144 -11.83 -8.19 6.01
C TYR A 144 -13.12 -7.42 6.30
N GLU A 145 -13.89 -7.13 5.28
CA GLU A 145 -15.23 -6.54 5.44
C GLU A 145 -16.23 -7.30 4.55
N GLY A 146 -17.31 -7.81 5.18
CA GLY A 146 -18.31 -8.59 4.48
C GLY A 146 -17.85 -10.00 4.07
N PHE A 147 -16.77 -10.48 4.67
CA PHE A 147 -16.20 -11.79 4.38
C PHE A 147 -15.63 -12.40 5.66
N THR A 148 -15.99 -13.65 5.94
CA THR A 148 -15.41 -14.41 7.06
C THR A 148 -14.50 -15.48 6.47
N PRO A 149 -13.16 -15.38 6.66
CA PRO A 149 -12.23 -16.36 6.09
C PRO A 149 -12.39 -17.72 6.77
N SER A 150 -12.42 -18.80 5.95
CA SER A 150 -12.23 -20.15 6.43
C SER A 150 -10.78 -20.35 6.86
N ARG A 151 -10.47 -21.46 7.60
CA ARG A 151 -9.08 -21.77 7.97
C ARG A 151 -8.16 -21.85 6.74
N ILE A 152 -8.64 -22.46 5.67
CA ILE A 152 -7.87 -22.60 4.42
C ILE A 152 -7.62 -21.23 3.80
N THR A 153 -8.66 -20.43 3.67
CA THR A 153 -8.55 -19.08 3.11
C THR A 153 -7.67 -18.18 3.98
N ALA A 154 -7.80 -18.26 5.30
CA ALA A 154 -6.97 -17.49 6.22
C ALA A 154 -5.48 -17.85 6.08
N ASN A 155 -5.16 -19.14 5.94
CA ASN A 155 -3.78 -19.57 5.71
C ASN A 155 -3.22 -19.05 4.39
N MET A 156 -4.03 -19.08 3.33
CA MET A 156 -3.64 -18.52 2.02
C MET A 156 -3.37 -17.02 2.09
N THR A 157 -4.10 -16.30 2.94
CA THR A 157 -3.93 -14.85 3.09
C THR A 157 -2.77 -14.48 4.00
N VAL A 158 -2.38 -15.36 4.91
CA VAL A 158 -1.30 -15.13 5.90
C VAL A 158 0.05 -15.63 5.38
N GLN A 159 0.04 -16.67 4.54
CA GLN A 159 1.30 -17.19 4.02
C GLN A 159 1.83 -16.31 2.89
N PRO A 160 3.14 -16.04 2.87
CA PRO A 160 3.78 -15.36 1.77
C PRO A 160 3.84 -16.33 0.59
N ASN A 161 2.86 -16.25 -0.27
CA ASN A 161 2.98 -16.90 -1.56
C ASN A 161 3.70 -15.93 -2.48
N GLY A 162 4.93 -16.28 -2.75
CA GLY A 162 5.76 -15.58 -3.70
C GLY A 162 5.11 -15.54 -5.08
#